data_9453ec5331cc37a74dcbcb42cfdcfa00
#
_entry.id   9453ec5331cc37a74dcbcb42cfdcfa00
#
_cell.length_a   1.000
_cell.length_b   1.000
_cell.length_c   1.000
_cell.angle_alpha   90.00
_cell.angle_beta   90.00
_cell.angle_gamma   90.00
#
_symmetry.space_group_name_H-M   'P 1'
#
loop_
_entity.id
_entity.type
_entity.pdbx_description
1 polymer ?
#
loop_
_entity_poly.entity_id
_entity_poly.type
_entity_poly.pdbx_seq_one_letter_code
_entity_poly.pdbx_strand_id
1 'polypeptide(L)'
;MKIQQYQPIVCPKIWGHERWLISTYGDNRTLTIQGEDALGDYPLLIKHIVAREDLSLQVHPDDDYARAHGLPNGKTEMWYVTHADKGACIIMGIDNCNSDAPDIGIERYRKVNVKRGDVCFIPAGRVHALGGGVEVLEIQQSSDATFRIFDYGRMGADGKPRELHIAQARAVMERSTPEHVMTQYNRKREGVTRILRCPAFDVRRIFTSRPMEVAIEERSAICCVNGECVVRAGGQEVHLCSPSDTVMLLPEGEETFTVVPLTSTAELLLV
;
A
#
# COMPACT_ATOMS: atom_id res chain seq x y z
N MET A 1 -19.18 -11.71 -14.39
CA MET A 1 -18.26 -11.22 -13.32
C MET A 1 -18.57 -11.88 -11.98
N LYS A 2 -17.55 -12.35 -11.25
CA LYS A 2 -17.65 -12.93 -9.91
C LYS A 2 -17.03 -11.98 -8.89
N ILE A 3 -17.66 -11.82 -7.72
CA ILE A 3 -17.07 -11.15 -6.55
C ILE A 3 -16.49 -12.21 -5.62
N GLN A 4 -15.24 -12.04 -5.20
CA GLN A 4 -14.57 -12.97 -4.30
C GLN A 4 -14.04 -12.23 -3.07
N GLN A 5 -14.40 -12.71 -1.88
CA GLN A 5 -13.97 -12.18 -0.59
C GLN A 5 -12.83 -13.03 -0.02
N TYR A 6 -11.88 -12.39 0.65
CA TYR A 6 -10.72 -13.03 1.27
C TYR A 6 -10.65 -12.75 2.76
N GLN A 7 -10.04 -13.67 3.49
CA GLN A 7 -9.76 -13.52 4.92
C GLN A 7 -8.42 -12.80 5.10
N PRO A 8 -8.39 -11.60 5.70
CA PRO A 8 -7.15 -10.90 5.94
C PRO A 8 -6.25 -11.66 6.92
N ILE A 9 -4.94 -11.65 6.65
CA ILE A 9 -3.92 -12.16 7.58
C ILE A 9 -3.50 -11.01 8.48
N VAL A 10 -3.62 -11.17 9.80
CA VAL A 10 -3.19 -10.18 10.79
C VAL A 10 -1.76 -10.48 11.21
N CYS A 11 -0.86 -9.53 10.98
CA CYS A 11 0.56 -9.60 11.30
C CYS A 11 0.91 -8.57 12.39
N PRO A 12 0.96 -8.96 13.68
CA PRO A 12 1.42 -8.06 14.74
C PRO A 12 2.87 -7.64 14.51
N LYS A 13 3.15 -6.36 14.78
CA LYS A 13 4.50 -5.77 14.69
C LYS A 13 4.79 -4.98 15.97
N ILE A 14 6.07 -4.76 16.27
CA ILE A 14 6.49 -3.99 17.45
C ILE A 14 6.03 -2.52 17.42
N TRP A 15 5.73 -2.00 16.26
CA TRP A 15 5.27 -0.63 16.00
C TRP A 15 3.77 -0.53 15.72
N GLY A 16 3.00 -1.63 15.74
CA GLY A 16 1.57 -1.65 15.42
C GLY A 16 1.15 -2.98 14.82
N HIS A 17 0.50 -2.96 13.67
CA HIS A 17 0.16 -4.18 12.95
C HIS A 17 -0.08 -3.92 11.46
N GLU A 18 -0.01 -5.00 10.69
CA GLU A 18 -0.44 -5.07 9.29
C GLU A 18 -1.62 -6.04 9.17
N ARG A 19 -2.55 -5.72 8.31
CA ARG A 19 -3.59 -6.64 7.80
C ARG A 19 -3.31 -6.84 6.32
N TRP A 20 -2.92 -8.04 5.94
CA TRP A 20 -2.70 -8.40 4.55
C TRP A 20 -4.04 -8.79 3.95
N LEU A 21 -4.58 -7.93 3.10
CA LEU A 21 -5.93 -8.03 2.56
C LEU A 21 -5.97 -8.94 1.33
N ILE A 22 -4.97 -8.79 0.44
CA ILE A 22 -4.72 -9.62 -0.74
C ILE A 22 -3.23 -9.96 -0.76
N SER A 23 -2.90 -11.24 -0.71
CA SER A 23 -1.52 -11.72 -0.69
C SER A 23 -1.35 -13.03 -1.42
N THR A 24 -0.35 -13.07 -2.29
CA THR A 24 0.19 -14.30 -2.92
C THR A 24 1.63 -14.56 -2.48
N TYR A 25 2.13 -13.84 -1.46
CA TYR A 25 3.53 -13.86 -1.06
C TYR A 25 3.89 -15.08 -0.23
N GLY A 26 4.77 -15.93 -0.75
CA GLY A 26 5.30 -17.12 -0.05
C GLY A 26 4.18 -17.98 0.52
N ASP A 27 4.33 -18.39 1.79
CA ASP A 27 3.32 -19.16 2.52
C ASP A 27 2.21 -18.29 3.13
N ASN A 28 2.36 -16.95 3.10
CA ASN A 28 1.39 -16.00 3.63
C ASN A 28 0.37 -15.61 2.55
N ARG A 29 -0.33 -16.59 2.01
CA ARG A 29 -1.38 -16.40 0.98
C ARG A 29 -2.72 -16.16 1.65
N THR A 30 -3.43 -15.12 1.25
CA THR A 30 -4.81 -14.92 1.72
C THR A 30 -5.74 -15.92 1.03
N LEU A 31 -6.57 -16.57 1.84
CA LEU A 31 -7.57 -17.52 1.36
C LEU A 31 -8.93 -16.84 1.23
N THR A 32 -9.77 -17.37 0.38
CA THR A 32 -11.18 -16.95 0.31
C THR A 32 -11.87 -17.20 1.66
N ILE A 33 -13.03 -16.61 1.86
CA ILE A 33 -13.85 -16.87 3.07
C ILE A 33 -14.30 -18.32 3.17
N GLN A 34 -14.22 -19.11 2.08
CA GLN A 34 -14.43 -20.55 2.05
C GLN A 34 -13.15 -21.36 2.33
N GLY A 35 -11.98 -20.70 2.47
CA GLY A 35 -10.70 -21.35 2.74
C GLY A 35 -9.92 -21.80 1.50
N GLU A 36 -10.27 -21.30 0.32
CA GLU A 36 -9.62 -21.67 -0.94
C GLU A 36 -8.48 -20.70 -1.30
N ASP A 37 -7.35 -21.21 -1.83
CA ASP A 37 -6.32 -20.40 -2.48
C ASP A 37 -6.73 -20.13 -3.93
N ALA A 38 -7.38 -19.00 -4.15
CA ALA A 38 -7.96 -18.65 -5.44
C ALA A 38 -7.34 -17.39 -6.08
N LEU A 39 -6.27 -16.83 -5.50
CA LEU A 39 -5.58 -15.66 -6.05
C LEU A 39 -4.65 -16.03 -7.24
N GLY A 40 -4.21 -17.30 -7.32
CA GLY A 40 -3.28 -17.72 -8.37
C GLY A 40 -1.97 -16.92 -8.29
N ASP A 41 -1.65 -16.25 -9.40
CA ASP A 41 -0.44 -15.44 -9.62
C ASP A 41 -0.70 -13.94 -9.53
N TYR A 42 -1.70 -13.49 -8.76
CA TYR A 42 -1.97 -12.06 -8.63
C TYR A 42 -0.70 -11.31 -8.18
N PRO A 43 -0.24 -10.28 -8.93
CA PRO A 43 1.13 -9.78 -8.80
C PRO A 43 1.33 -8.81 -7.63
N LEU A 44 0.26 -8.44 -6.94
CA LEU A 44 0.31 -7.40 -5.91
C LEU A 44 0.04 -7.96 -4.52
N LEU A 45 0.62 -7.30 -3.54
CA LEU A 45 0.32 -7.45 -2.13
C LEU A 45 -0.35 -6.16 -1.65
N ILE A 46 -1.56 -6.28 -1.10
CA ILE A 46 -2.35 -5.16 -0.59
C ILE A 46 -2.49 -5.30 0.91
N LYS A 47 -2.10 -4.25 1.66
CA LYS A 47 -2.11 -4.25 3.12
C LYS A 47 -2.82 -3.02 3.67
N HIS A 48 -3.45 -3.17 4.81
CA HIS A 48 -3.78 -2.05 5.69
C HIS A 48 -2.77 -2.04 6.84
N ILE A 49 -2.03 -0.95 6.97
CA ILE A 49 -0.97 -0.77 7.97
C ILE A 49 -1.44 0.25 8.99
N VAL A 50 -1.36 -0.12 10.27
CA VAL A 50 -1.66 0.76 11.41
C VAL A 50 -0.37 0.97 12.20
N ALA A 51 0.22 2.16 12.06
CA ALA A 51 1.41 2.55 12.78
C ALA A 51 1.05 3.24 14.10
N ARG A 52 1.31 2.58 15.24
CA ARG A 52 1.19 3.19 16.58
C ARG A 52 2.48 3.91 16.98
N GLU A 53 3.60 3.46 16.44
CA GLU A 53 4.93 4.03 16.58
C GLU A 53 5.57 4.16 15.20
N ASP A 54 6.65 4.94 15.10
CA ASP A 54 7.39 5.10 13.85
C ASP A 54 7.90 3.75 13.34
N LEU A 55 7.70 3.45 12.06
CA LEU A 55 8.35 2.31 11.42
C LEU A 55 9.85 2.57 11.26
N SER A 56 10.62 1.51 11.03
CA SER A 56 12.03 1.65 10.67
C SER A 56 12.20 2.49 9.42
N LEU A 57 13.25 3.31 9.38
CA LEU A 57 13.70 3.92 8.15
C LEU A 57 14.22 2.83 7.22
N GLN A 58 13.73 2.77 6.00
CA GLN A 58 13.95 1.65 5.09
C GLN A 58 13.97 2.05 3.62
N VAL A 59 14.48 1.16 2.81
CA VAL A 59 14.48 1.25 1.35
C VAL A 59 14.25 -0.14 0.75
N HIS A 60 13.66 -0.20 -0.43
CA HIS A 60 13.37 -1.44 -1.14
C HIS A 60 14.15 -1.54 -2.44
N PRO A 61 14.57 -2.75 -2.85
CA PRO A 61 15.23 -2.98 -4.13
C PRO A 61 14.25 -2.88 -5.31
N ASP A 62 14.78 -2.63 -6.49
CA ASP A 62 14.09 -2.83 -7.75
C ASP A 62 14.14 -4.30 -8.22
N ASP A 63 13.46 -4.60 -9.35
CA ASP A 63 13.42 -5.95 -9.91
C ASP A 63 14.78 -6.44 -10.42
N ASP A 64 15.66 -5.54 -10.89
CA ASP A 64 16.98 -5.90 -11.38
C ASP A 64 17.90 -6.31 -10.23
N TYR A 65 17.89 -5.55 -9.14
CA TYR A 65 18.61 -5.92 -7.93
C TYR A 65 18.04 -7.22 -7.32
N ALA A 66 16.74 -7.33 -7.26
CA ALA A 66 16.06 -8.52 -6.72
C ALA A 66 16.49 -9.77 -7.49
N ARG A 67 16.44 -9.73 -8.82
CA ARG A 67 16.84 -10.84 -9.70
C ARG A 67 18.31 -11.21 -9.51
N ALA A 68 19.20 -10.21 -9.42
CA ALA A 68 20.63 -10.43 -9.24
C ALA A 68 21.00 -11.06 -7.88
N HIS A 69 20.12 -10.91 -6.88
CA HIS A 69 20.37 -11.37 -5.50
C HIS A 69 19.43 -12.50 -5.04
N GLY A 70 18.69 -13.13 -5.98
CA GLY A 70 17.81 -14.27 -5.68
C GLY A 70 16.56 -13.92 -4.86
N LEU A 71 16.12 -12.65 -4.88
CA LEU A 71 14.86 -12.22 -4.32
C LEU A 71 13.74 -12.41 -5.35
N PRO A 72 12.49 -12.67 -4.92
CA PRO A 72 11.41 -12.96 -5.86
C PRO A 72 11.05 -11.75 -6.75
N ASN A 73 10.93 -10.56 -6.19
CA ASN A 73 10.59 -9.32 -6.88
C ASN A 73 11.24 -8.13 -6.18
N GLY A 74 11.36 -7.02 -6.89
CA GLY A 74 11.54 -5.70 -6.30
C GLY A 74 10.31 -5.29 -5.48
N LYS A 75 10.36 -4.11 -4.87
CA LYS A 75 9.25 -3.61 -4.07
C LYS A 75 9.01 -2.12 -4.36
N THR A 76 8.28 -1.86 -5.43
CA THR A 76 7.66 -0.57 -5.69
C THR A 76 6.30 -0.56 -5.02
N GLU A 77 5.97 0.53 -4.33
CA GLU A 77 4.73 0.63 -3.55
C GLU A 77 4.09 2.02 -3.63
N MET A 78 2.86 2.11 -3.19
CA MET A 78 2.18 3.36 -2.88
C MET A 78 1.41 3.27 -1.57
N TRP A 79 1.27 4.41 -0.90
CA TRP A 79 0.41 4.55 0.26
C TRP A 79 -0.76 5.48 -0.04
N TYR A 80 -1.96 5.03 0.29
CA TYR A 80 -3.13 5.88 0.46
C TYR A 80 -3.36 6.06 1.95
N VAL A 81 -3.26 7.29 2.45
CA VAL A 81 -3.46 7.60 3.89
C VAL A 81 -4.94 7.47 4.23
N THR A 82 -5.28 6.47 5.03
CA THR A 82 -6.66 6.23 5.51
C THR A 82 -6.96 6.98 6.80
N HIS A 83 -5.93 7.19 7.66
CA HIS A 83 -6.00 7.99 8.87
C HIS A 83 -4.64 8.64 9.15
N ALA A 84 -4.67 9.83 9.77
CA ALA A 84 -3.49 10.45 10.33
C ALA A 84 -3.89 11.32 11.54
N ASP A 85 -3.19 11.11 12.66
CA ASP A 85 -3.31 11.95 13.84
C ASP A 85 -2.85 13.38 13.57
N LYS A 86 -3.26 14.32 14.39
CA LYS A 86 -2.84 15.72 14.24
C LYS A 86 -1.31 15.84 14.36
N GLY A 87 -0.68 16.29 13.29
CA GLY A 87 0.77 16.46 13.20
C GLY A 87 1.55 15.18 12.85
N ALA A 88 0.88 14.08 12.59
CA ALA A 88 1.52 12.87 12.12
C ALA A 88 2.20 13.09 10.76
N CYS A 89 3.31 12.45 10.55
CA CYS A 89 4.14 12.62 9.36
C CYS A 89 4.69 11.28 8.86
N ILE A 90 5.16 11.29 7.64
CA ILE A 90 5.97 10.21 7.05
C ILE A 90 7.36 10.75 6.74
N ILE A 91 8.33 9.86 6.62
CA ILE A 91 9.61 10.18 5.99
C ILE A 91 9.53 9.78 4.53
N MET A 92 9.97 10.65 3.62
CA MET A 92 9.90 10.43 2.19
C MET A 92 11.11 11.03 1.49
N GLY A 93 12.15 10.19 1.33
CA GLY A 93 13.38 10.58 0.65
C GLY A 93 14.38 11.32 1.51
N ILE A 94 15.41 11.83 0.87
CA ILE A 94 16.58 12.47 1.48
C ILE A 94 16.53 13.96 1.20
N ASP A 95 16.73 14.79 2.22
CA ASP A 95 16.95 16.23 2.05
C ASP A 95 18.42 16.49 1.69
N ASN A 96 18.67 17.03 0.47
CA ASN A 96 19.93 17.57 -0.05
C ASN A 96 21.21 16.99 0.60
N CYS A 97 21.56 15.75 0.26
CA CYS A 97 22.83 15.18 0.68
C CYS A 97 23.95 15.46 -0.30
N ASN A 98 24.87 16.34 0.09
CA ASN A 98 26.19 16.49 -0.57
C ASN A 98 27.21 15.44 -0.12
N SER A 99 26.83 14.39 0.59
CA SER A 99 27.77 13.36 1.07
C SER A 99 27.50 12.01 0.42
N ASP A 100 28.55 11.37 -0.08
CA ASP A 100 28.54 10.04 -0.70
C ASP A 100 28.21 8.88 0.29
N ALA A 101 28.02 9.18 1.57
CA ALA A 101 27.66 8.20 2.59
C ALA A 101 26.24 8.45 3.07
N PRO A 102 25.36 7.44 3.08
CA PRO A 102 24.12 7.51 3.86
C PRO A 102 24.53 7.63 5.33
N ASP A 103 24.50 8.84 5.85
CA ASP A 103 24.61 9.06 7.28
C ASP A 103 23.31 8.55 7.92
N ILE A 104 23.43 7.81 9.01
CA ILE A 104 22.34 7.12 9.67
C ILE A 104 21.47 8.11 10.49
N GLY A 105 21.79 9.41 10.43
CA GLY A 105 21.05 10.45 11.14
C GLY A 105 19.66 10.68 10.53
N ILE A 106 18.62 10.48 11.33
CA ILE A 106 17.21 10.66 10.92
C ILE A 106 16.90 12.11 10.51
N GLU A 107 17.73 13.07 10.91
CA GLU A 107 17.59 14.51 10.63
C GLU A 107 17.77 14.84 9.12
N ARG A 108 18.41 13.97 8.38
CA ARG A 108 18.68 14.15 6.94
C ARG A 108 17.54 13.70 6.03
N TYR A 109 16.53 13.10 6.60
CA TYR A 109 15.42 12.56 5.82
C TYR A 109 14.22 13.50 5.88
N ARG A 110 13.60 13.71 4.72
CA ARG A 110 12.49 14.64 4.57
C ARG A 110 11.26 14.15 5.31
N LYS A 111 10.82 14.91 6.31
CA LYS A 111 9.52 14.72 6.98
C LYS A 111 8.42 15.44 6.21
N VAL A 112 7.35 14.73 5.93
CA VAL A 112 6.17 15.23 5.22
C VAL A 112 4.94 15.01 6.09
N ASN A 113 4.27 16.09 6.47
CA ASN A 113 2.99 15.99 7.17
C ASN A 113 1.94 15.40 6.23
N VAL A 114 1.17 14.47 6.75
CA VAL A 114 0.14 13.77 5.99
C VAL A 114 -1.24 13.92 6.63
N LYS A 115 -2.25 13.74 5.81
CA LYS A 115 -3.65 13.69 6.22
C LYS A 115 -4.39 12.68 5.39
N ARG A 116 -5.54 12.24 5.88
CA ARG A 116 -6.42 11.33 5.16
C ARG A 116 -6.60 11.76 3.68
N GLY A 117 -6.52 10.77 2.79
CA GLY A 117 -6.64 10.95 1.35
C GLY A 117 -5.35 11.45 0.69
N ASP A 118 -4.24 11.59 1.38
CA ASP A 118 -2.94 11.80 0.75
C ASP A 118 -2.50 10.50 0.06
N VAL A 119 -1.84 10.65 -1.09
CA VAL A 119 -1.30 9.55 -1.89
C VAL A 119 0.19 9.77 -2.08
N CYS A 120 0.97 8.79 -1.69
CA CYS A 120 2.43 8.80 -1.78
C CYS A 120 2.90 7.70 -2.72
N PHE A 121 3.67 8.03 -3.75
CA PHE A 121 4.34 7.05 -4.59
C PHE A 121 5.75 6.80 -4.09
N ILE A 122 6.08 5.54 -3.85
CA ILE A 122 7.36 5.08 -3.31
C ILE A 122 7.98 4.12 -4.32
N PRO A 123 8.70 4.61 -5.34
CA PRO A 123 9.45 3.75 -6.23
C PRO A 123 10.53 3.01 -5.46
N ALA A 124 10.93 1.84 -5.94
CA ALA A 124 12.12 1.16 -5.45
C ALA A 124 13.31 2.13 -5.39
N GLY A 125 14.16 2.01 -4.38
CA GLY A 125 15.27 2.93 -4.13
C GLY A 125 14.94 4.15 -3.26
N ARG A 126 13.66 4.47 -3.05
CA ARG A 126 13.28 5.62 -2.22
C ARG A 126 13.31 5.28 -0.74
N VAL A 127 14.10 6.03 0.01
CA VAL A 127 14.10 5.92 1.48
C VAL A 127 12.80 6.47 2.05
N HIS A 128 12.17 5.72 2.95
CA HIS A 128 10.90 6.12 3.54
C HIS A 128 10.69 5.50 4.93
N ALA A 129 9.76 6.07 5.69
CA ALA A 129 9.22 5.48 6.91
C ALA A 129 7.81 6.02 7.18
N LEU A 130 6.95 5.17 7.71
CA LEU A 130 5.64 5.56 8.22
C LEU A 130 5.80 6.03 9.66
N GLY A 131 5.30 7.23 9.99
CA GLY A 131 5.33 7.74 11.35
C GLY A 131 4.18 7.23 12.21
N GLY A 132 4.37 7.21 13.52
CA GLY A 132 3.32 6.87 14.48
C GLY A 132 2.08 7.75 14.33
N GLY A 133 0.89 7.16 14.51
CA GLY A 133 -0.39 7.83 14.30
C GLY A 133 -0.85 7.90 12.84
N VAL A 134 -0.17 7.22 11.91
CA VAL A 134 -0.57 7.13 10.50
C VAL A 134 -1.09 5.73 10.18
N GLU A 135 -2.20 5.68 9.43
CA GLU A 135 -2.70 4.44 8.84
C GLU A 135 -2.75 4.58 7.32
N VAL A 136 -2.35 3.54 6.62
CA VAL A 136 -2.34 3.53 5.16
C VAL A 136 -2.90 2.24 4.58
N LEU A 137 -3.54 2.36 3.42
CA LEU A 137 -3.68 1.26 2.50
C LEU A 137 -2.41 1.26 1.63
N GLU A 138 -1.61 0.21 1.73
CA GLU A 138 -0.41 -0.02 0.94
C GLU A 138 -0.72 -0.95 -0.23
N ILE A 139 -0.36 -0.53 -1.43
CA ILE A 139 -0.41 -1.32 -2.66
C ILE A 139 1.01 -1.47 -3.15
N GLN A 140 1.51 -2.71 -3.26
CA GLN A 140 2.89 -3.01 -3.58
C GLN A 140 3.04 -4.23 -4.49
N GLN A 141 4.21 -4.36 -5.12
CA GLN A 141 4.61 -5.64 -5.71
C GLN A 141 4.63 -6.75 -4.65
N SER A 142 4.36 -7.99 -5.03
CA SER A 142 4.36 -9.15 -4.12
C SER A 142 5.79 -9.47 -3.67
N SER A 143 6.28 -8.72 -2.68
CA SER A 143 7.62 -8.78 -2.12
C SER A 143 7.61 -8.32 -0.66
N ASP A 144 8.50 -8.88 0.16
CA ASP A 144 8.76 -8.42 1.55
C ASP A 144 10.23 -7.97 1.72
N ALA A 145 10.93 -7.72 0.60
CA ALA A 145 12.32 -7.27 0.60
C ALA A 145 12.43 -5.88 1.20
N THR A 146 12.99 -5.79 2.42
CA THR A 146 13.12 -4.54 3.16
C THR A 146 14.55 -4.39 3.68
N PHE A 147 15.25 -3.35 3.22
CA PHE A 147 16.57 -2.99 3.72
C PHE A 147 16.44 -1.88 4.76
N ARG A 148 16.58 -2.28 6.03
CA ARG A 148 16.43 -1.39 7.18
C ARG A 148 17.68 -0.58 7.39
N ILE A 149 17.54 0.75 7.46
CA ILE A 149 18.61 1.72 7.65
C ILE A 149 18.73 2.12 9.12
N PHE A 150 17.60 2.36 9.77
CA PHE A 150 17.53 2.79 11.17
C PHE A 150 16.28 2.27 11.85
N ASP A 151 16.36 1.87 13.12
CA ASP A 151 15.25 1.26 13.85
C ASP A 151 15.14 1.69 15.32
N TYR A 152 15.61 2.85 15.66
CA TYR A 152 15.48 3.44 17.02
C TYR A 152 16.08 2.56 18.15
N GLY A 153 16.94 1.61 17.83
CA GLY A 153 17.50 0.64 18.79
C GLY A 153 16.47 -0.35 19.35
N ARG A 154 15.33 -0.52 18.71
CA ARG A 154 14.26 -1.40 19.18
C ARG A 154 14.66 -2.88 19.15
N MET A 155 14.22 -3.61 20.18
CA MET A 155 14.44 -5.04 20.28
C MET A 155 13.37 -5.80 19.45
N GLY A 156 13.81 -6.82 18.75
CA GLY A 156 12.93 -7.79 18.10
C GLY A 156 12.30 -8.74 19.12
N ALA A 157 11.47 -9.66 18.64
CA ALA A 157 10.81 -10.67 19.48
C ALA A 157 11.80 -11.63 20.15
N ASP A 158 13.00 -11.75 19.61
CA ASP A 158 14.12 -12.56 20.15
C ASP A 158 14.94 -11.83 21.23
N GLY A 159 14.56 -10.61 21.61
CA GLY A 159 15.26 -9.78 22.58
C GLY A 159 16.58 -9.19 22.08
N LYS A 160 16.85 -9.22 20.79
CA LYS A 160 18.02 -8.61 20.16
C LYS A 160 17.60 -7.38 19.32
N PRO A 161 18.50 -6.40 19.12
CA PRO A 161 18.24 -5.33 18.15
C PRO A 161 17.93 -5.92 16.77
N ARG A 162 16.94 -5.37 16.07
CA ARG A 162 16.62 -5.81 14.70
C ARG A 162 17.79 -5.50 13.78
N GLU A 163 18.08 -6.43 12.87
CA GLU A 163 19.17 -6.30 11.91
C GLU A 163 19.01 -5.07 11.02
N LEU A 164 20.10 -4.35 10.80
CA LEU A 164 20.23 -3.26 9.85
C LEU A 164 20.93 -3.75 8.59
N HIS A 165 20.43 -3.32 7.43
CA HIS A 165 20.89 -3.77 6.11
C HIS A 165 21.61 -2.64 5.39
N ILE A 166 22.63 -2.02 6.04
CA ILE A 166 23.26 -0.78 5.57
C ILE A 166 23.94 -0.95 4.19
N ALA A 167 24.62 -2.08 3.98
CA ALA A 167 25.30 -2.34 2.70
C ALA A 167 24.30 -2.48 1.54
N GLN A 168 23.22 -3.24 1.74
CA GLN A 168 22.14 -3.44 0.77
C GLN A 168 21.39 -2.12 0.51
N ALA A 169 21.09 -1.37 1.57
CA ALA A 169 20.42 -0.07 1.45
C ALA A 169 21.26 0.90 0.60
N ARG A 170 22.57 0.96 0.84
CA ARG A 170 23.48 1.80 0.04
C ARG A 170 23.53 1.41 -1.43
N ALA A 171 23.38 0.14 -1.74
CA ALA A 171 23.42 -0.36 -3.11
C ALA A 171 22.18 0.03 -3.92
N VAL A 172 21.03 0.20 -3.25
CA VAL A 172 19.74 0.42 -3.95
C VAL A 172 19.16 1.81 -3.78
N MET A 173 19.60 2.60 -2.77
CA MET A 173 18.94 3.87 -2.46
C MET A 173 19.17 4.94 -3.53
N GLU A 174 18.11 5.71 -3.82
CA GLU A 174 18.19 6.93 -4.65
C GLU A 174 19.10 7.97 -3.98
N ARG A 175 19.86 8.70 -4.81
CA ARG A 175 20.75 9.78 -4.33
C ARG A 175 20.08 11.14 -4.25
N SER A 176 18.89 11.26 -4.81
CA SER A 176 18.10 12.50 -4.81
C SER A 176 16.60 12.20 -4.74
N THR A 177 15.86 13.04 -4.05
CA THR A 177 14.41 12.92 -3.94
C THR A 177 13.74 14.06 -4.70
N PRO A 178 12.71 13.79 -5.52
CA PRO A 178 11.93 14.82 -6.16
C PRO A 178 11.34 15.83 -5.15
N GLU A 179 11.21 17.08 -5.56
CA GLU A 179 10.60 18.13 -4.71
C GLU A 179 9.18 17.73 -4.27
N HIS A 180 8.41 17.15 -5.19
CA HIS A 180 7.04 16.71 -4.94
C HIS A 180 6.96 15.18 -4.83
N VAL A 181 6.70 14.69 -3.63
CA VAL A 181 6.56 13.25 -3.33
C VAL A 181 5.10 12.81 -3.21
N MET A 182 4.17 13.78 -3.17
CA MET A 182 2.74 13.52 -3.03
C MET A 182 2.05 13.62 -4.40
N THR A 183 1.21 12.62 -4.69
CA THR A 183 0.37 12.65 -5.89
C THR A 183 -0.74 13.68 -5.75
N GLN A 184 -0.85 14.57 -6.74
CA GLN A 184 -1.89 15.58 -6.78
C GLN A 184 -3.10 15.09 -7.57
N TYR A 185 -4.28 15.14 -6.96
CA TYR A 185 -5.55 14.82 -7.63
C TYR A 185 -6.72 15.61 -7.04
N ASN A 186 -7.81 15.75 -7.80
CA ASN A 186 -8.99 16.43 -7.31
C ASN A 186 -9.84 15.51 -6.42
N ARG A 187 -9.72 15.67 -5.10
CA ARG A 187 -10.43 14.85 -4.10
C ARG A 187 -11.95 15.00 -4.12
N LYS A 188 -12.48 16.11 -4.65
CA LYS A 188 -13.92 16.39 -4.72
C LYS A 188 -14.56 15.90 -6.01
N ARG A 189 -13.76 15.46 -6.99
CA ARG A 189 -14.28 14.99 -8.27
C ARG A 189 -14.94 13.63 -8.08
N GLU A 190 -16.23 13.56 -8.33
CA GLU A 190 -16.97 12.30 -8.46
C GLU A 190 -16.58 11.57 -9.75
N GLY A 191 -16.72 10.26 -9.73
CA GLY A 191 -16.38 9.41 -10.85
C GLY A 191 -15.13 8.57 -10.59
N VAL A 192 -14.63 7.98 -11.66
CA VAL A 192 -13.38 7.21 -11.68
C VAL A 192 -12.23 8.13 -12.08
N THR A 193 -11.21 8.21 -11.25
CA THR A 193 -10.02 9.04 -11.48
C THR A 193 -8.77 8.20 -11.28
N ARG A 194 -7.90 8.11 -12.28
CA ARG A 194 -6.57 7.51 -12.10
C ARG A 194 -5.76 8.39 -11.18
N ILE A 195 -5.29 7.82 -10.05
CA ILE A 195 -4.48 8.55 -9.05
C ILE A 195 -3.01 8.18 -9.11
N LEU A 196 -2.69 6.99 -9.63
CA LEU A 196 -1.32 6.58 -9.86
C LEU A 196 -1.26 5.52 -10.97
N ARG A 197 -0.21 5.59 -11.79
CA ARG A 197 0.16 4.53 -12.72
C ARG A 197 1.69 4.40 -12.76
N CYS A 198 2.18 3.17 -12.62
CA CYS A 198 3.58 2.82 -12.80
C CYS A 198 3.67 1.45 -13.51
N PRO A 199 4.86 0.96 -13.86
CA PRO A 199 4.99 -0.37 -14.49
C PRO A 199 4.43 -1.53 -13.66
N ALA A 200 4.40 -1.40 -12.33
CA ALA A 200 3.97 -2.47 -11.43
C ALA A 200 2.44 -2.49 -11.19
N PHE A 201 1.76 -1.34 -11.23
CA PHE A 201 0.32 -1.25 -10.96
C PHE A 201 -0.32 0.03 -11.51
N ASP A 202 -1.64 -0.02 -11.72
CA ASP A 202 -2.50 1.11 -12.09
C ASP A 202 -3.59 1.27 -11.03
N VAL A 203 -3.63 2.40 -10.33
CA VAL A 203 -4.59 2.64 -9.25
C VAL A 203 -5.54 3.76 -9.64
N ARG A 204 -6.82 3.40 -9.66
CA ARG A 204 -7.94 4.32 -9.91
C ARG A 204 -8.73 4.52 -8.64
N ARG A 205 -9.16 5.73 -8.40
CA ARG A 205 -10.05 6.10 -7.30
C ARG A 205 -11.47 6.21 -7.83
N ILE A 206 -12.40 5.55 -7.17
CA ILE A 206 -13.84 5.70 -7.37
C ILE A 206 -14.34 6.57 -6.22
N PHE A 207 -15.02 7.67 -6.53
CA PHE A 207 -15.65 8.51 -5.52
C PHE A 207 -17.05 8.86 -5.98
N THR A 208 -18.06 8.55 -5.15
CA THR A 208 -19.46 8.72 -5.53
C THR A 208 -20.36 8.99 -4.34
N SER A 209 -21.38 9.83 -4.55
CA SER A 209 -22.50 10.09 -3.63
C SER A 209 -23.79 9.39 -4.05
N ARG A 210 -23.79 8.66 -5.18
CA ARG A 210 -24.95 7.96 -5.76
C ARG A 210 -24.52 6.67 -6.44
N PRO A 211 -25.43 5.74 -6.74
CA PRO A 211 -25.08 4.52 -7.47
C PRO A 211 -24.31 4.84 -8.76
N MET A 212 -23.20 4.14 -8.96
CA MET A 212 -22.29 4.34 -10.09
C MET A 212 -21.88 3.01 -10.69
N GLU A 213 -22.00 2.91 -12.02
CA GLU A 213 -21.46 1.79 -12.79
C GLU A 213 -20.01 2.06 -13.20
N VAL A 214 -19.17 1.04 -13.09
CA VAL A 214 -17.75 1.09 -13.43
C VAL A 214 -17.41 -0.13 -14.28
N ALA A 215 -16.77 0.11 -15.42
CA ALA A 215 -16.30 -0.94 -16.31
C ALA A 215 -14.89 -1.40 -15.92
N ILE A 216 -14.67 -2.71 -16.00
CA ILE A 216 -13.36 -3.37 -15.85
C ILE A 216 -13.21 -4.48 -16.89
N GLU A 217 -11.98 -4.77 -17.27
CA GLU A 217 -11.63 -5.82 -18.24
C GLU A 217 -10.75 -6.90 -17.61
N GLU A 218 -10.09 -6.55 -16.48
CA GLU A 218 -9.10 -7.40 -15.83
C GLU A 218 -9.47 -7.65 -14.37
N ARG A 219 -8.93 -8.73 -13.82
CA ARG A 219 -9.01 -9.06 -12.41
C ARG A 219 -8.51 -7.88 -11.57
N SER A 220 -9.36 -7.36 -10.71
CA SER A 220 -9.10 -6.12 -9.98
C SER A 220 -9.49 -6.24 -8.51
N ALA A 221 -8.65 -5.70 -7.63
CA ALA A 221 -9.01 -5.51 -6.22
C ALA A 221 -9.81 -4.21 -6.05
N ILE A 222 -10.88 -4.27 -5.24
CA ILE A 222 -11.64 -3.11 -4.79
C ILE A 222 -11.46 -2.98 -3.30
N CYS A 223 -10.87 -1.85 -2.86
CA CYS A 223 -10.61 -1.57 -1.45
C CYS A 223 -11.44 -0.35 -1.01
N CYS A 224 -12.29 -0.50 0.00
CA CYS A 224 -13.05 0.62 0.56
C CYS A 224 -12.12 1.44 1.47
N VAL A 225 -11.93 2.73 1.16
CA VAL A 225 -11.06 3.62 1.93
C VAL A 225 -11.80 4.73 2.66
N ASN A 226 -13.07 4.98 2.31
CA ASN A 226 -13.93 5.91 3.02
C ASN A 226 -15.43 5.59 2.83
N GLY A 227 -16.20 5.70 3.92
CA GLY A 227 -17.62 5.44 3.94
C GLY A 227 -17.96 3.96 3.91
N GLU A 228 -19.19 3.66 3.53
CA GLU A 228 -19.72 2.31 3.37
C GLU A 228 -20.45 2.22 2.03
N CYS A 229 -20.37 1.08 1.38
CA CYS A 229 -21.06 0.83 0.12
C CYS A 229 -21.40 -0.64 -0.08
N VAL A 230 -22.30 -0.90 -1.02
CA VAL A 230 -22.50 -2.22 -1.60
C VAL A 230 -21.86 -2.24 -3.00
N VAL A 231 -21.03 -3.25 -3.25
CA VAL A 231 -20.54 -3.58 -4.59
C VAL A 231 -21.43 -4.69 -5.17
N ARG A 232 -21.98 -4.46 -6.36
CA ARG A 232 -22.83 -5.38 -7.10
C ARG A 232 -22.20 -5.79 -8.40
N ALA A 233 -22.08 -7.10 -8.64
CA ALA A 233 -21.58 -7.64 -9.89
C ALA A 233 -22.04 -9.09 -10.08
N GLY A 234 -22.41 -9.48 -11.31
CA GLY A 234 -22.76 -10.86 -11.65
C GLY A 234 -23.87 -11.47 -10.78
N GLY A 235 -24.83 -10.68 -10.36
CA GLY A 235 -25.91 -11.10 -9.46
C GLY A 235 -25.52 -11.27 -7.99
N GLN A 236 -24.27 -10.94 -7.63
CA GLN A 236 -23.76 -10.96 -6.26
C GLN A 236 -23.74 -9.54 -5.67
N GLU A 237 -23.87 -9.45 -4.35
CA GLU A 237 -23.74 -8.20 -3.60
C GLU A 237 -22.81 -8.41 -2.41
N VAL A 238 -21.89 -7.46 -2.19
CA VAL A 238 -21.00 -7.46 -1.02
C VAL A 238 -20.99 -6.09 -0.38
N HIS A 239 -21.19 -6.04 0.93
CA HIS A 239 -21.08 -4.83 1.73
C HIS A 239 -19.60 -4.60 2.08
N LEU A 240 -19.11 -3.39 1.83
CA LEU A 240 -17.76 -2.94 2.16
C LEU A 240 -17.79 -1.73 3.07
N CYS A 241 -17.00 -1.78 4.13
CA CYS A 241 -16.77 -0.69 5.08
C CYS A 241 -15.32 -0.22 5.02
N SER A 242 -15.10 1.09 5.20
CA SER A 242 -13.74 1.60 5.39
C SER A 242 -13.21 1.25 6.79
N PRO A 243 -11.87 1.22 7.00
CA PRO A 243 -10.86 1.63 6.03
C PRO A 243 -10.23 0.50 5.22
N SER A 244 -10.73 -0.71 5.19
CA SER A 244 -9.92 -1.79 4.58
C SER A 244 -10.71 -3.00 4.07
N ASP A 245 -12.04 -2.96 4.02
CA ASP A 245 -12.74 -4.07 3.40
C ASP A 245 -12.40 -4.15 1.91
N THR A 246 -12.03 -5.34 1.47
CA THR A 246 -11.46 -5.57 0.14
C THR A 246 -12.06 -6.81 -0.49
N VAL A 247 -12.39 -6.71 -1.77
CA VAL A 247 -12.82 -7.84 -2.60
C VAL A 247 -12.06 -7.88 -3.91
N MET A 248 -11.98 -9.05 -4.53
CA MET A 248 -11.54 -9.22 -5.91
C MET A 248 -12.74 -9.30 -6.84
N LEU A 249 -12.68 -8.57 -7.93
CA LEU A 249 -13.58 -8.70 -9.06
C LEU A 249 -12.89 -9.54 -10.14
N LEU A 250 -13.59 -10.56 -10.63
CA LEU A 250 -13.10 -11.53 -11.61
C LEU A 250 -14.00 -11.44 -12.85
N PRO A 251 -13.71 -10.56 -13.81
CA PRO A 251 -14.47 -10.46 -15.05
C PRO A 251 -14.07 -11.56 -16.03
N GLU A 252 -15.02 -11.90 -16.93
CA GLU A 252 -14.80 -12.80 -18.07
C GLU A 252 -14.76 -12.01 -19.39
N GLY A 253 -14.12 -10.84 -19.41
CA GLY A 253 -14.06 -9.86 -20.48
C GLY A 253 -14.42 -8.48 -19.97
N GLU A 254 -14.82 -7.55 -20.85
CA GLU A 254 -15.32 -6.25 -20.43
C GLU A 254 -16.67 -6.40 -19.74
N GLU A 255 -16.73 -6.11 -18.46
CA GLU A 255 -17.94 -6.19 -17.64
C GLU A 255 -18.06 -4.97 -16.71
N THR A 256 -19.26 -4.71 -16.22
CA THR A 256 -19.52 -3.63 -15.28
C THR A 256 -19.89 -4.16 -13.89
N PHE A 257 -19.49 -3.42 -12.87
CA PHE A 257 -20.00 -3.54 -11.52
C PHE A 257 -20.60 -2.20 -11.06
N THR A 258 -21.47 -2.26 -10.06
CA THR A 258 -22.10 -1.06 -9.50
C THR A 258 -21.63 -0.84 -8.07
N VAL A 259 -21.22 0.39 -7.77
CA VAL A 259 -20.97 0.87 -6.39
C VAL A 259 -22.21 1.63 -5.91
N VAL A 260 -22.81 1.19 -4.81
CA VAL A 260 -23.97 1.84 -4.19
C VAL A 260 -23.54 2.37 -2.82
N PRO A 261 -23.36 3.68 -2.63
CA PRO A 261 -23.01 4.25 -1.34
C PRO A 261 -24.14 4.01 -0.33
N LEU A 262 -23.78 3.64 0.89
CA LEU A 262 -24.70 3.53 2.05
C LEU A 262 -24.52 4.73 3.02
N THR A 263 -23.40 5.43 2.91
CA THR A 263 -23.14 6.71 3.57
C THR A 263 -23.29 7.86 2.57
N SER A 264 -23.14 9.10 3.02
CA SER A 264 -23.26 10.28 2.14
C SER A 264 -22.35 10.21 0.89
N THR A 265 -21.22 9.55 1.01
CA THR A 265 -20.28 9.25 -0.09
C THR A 265 -19.57 7.94 0.19
N ALA A 266 -19.16 7.26 -0.87
CA ALA A 266 -18.22 6.14 -0.81
C ALA A 266 -16.96 6.46 -1.61
N GLU A 267 -15.82 6.05 -1.08
CA GLU A 267 -14.53 6.17 -1.75
C GLU A 267 -13.80 4.83 -1.74
N LEU A 268 -13.43 4.35 -2.93
CA LEU A 268 -12.77 3.08 -3.13
C LEU A 268 -11.52 3.25 -4.00
N LEU A 269 -10.55 2.37 -3.81
CA LEU A 269 -9.45 2.18 -4.76
C LEU A 269 -9.71 0.92 -5.58
N LEU A 270 -9.59 1.07 -6.88
CA LEU A 270 -9.60 0.02 -7.90
C LEU A 270 -8.15 -0.22 -8.35
N VAL A 271 -7.66 -1.44 -8.17
CA VAL A 271 -6.26 -1.83 -8.36
C VAL A 271 -6.15 -3.00 -9.32
#